data_95be171866c025c1a920845dd38f66a9
#
_entry.id   95be171866c025c1a920845dd38f66a9
#
_cell.length_a   1.000
_cell.length_b   1.000
_cell.length_c   1.000
_cell.angle_alpha   90.00
_cell.angle_beta   90.00
_cell.angle_gamma   90.00
#
_symmetry.space_group_name_H-M   'P 1'
#
loop_
_entity.id
_entity.type
_entity.pdbx_description
1 polymer ?
#
loop_
_entity_poly.entity_id
_entity_poly.type
_entity_poly.pdbx_seq_one_letter_code
_entity_poly.pdbx_strand_id
1 'polypeptide(L)'
;MRKSKSIIIQAAISIIFFCGPIILYGQTTQIRGFADVVTSVEDGEWTFGIGEQDLFITSQLNDRFTFLGETVFRYTPSSATQFSVSIERIIVKFNIKGNHNLLVGKHHTPVNYWNDTYHHGRVFFPTIYRPLLFDAHIIPIHTTGISLRGQNLGNVKFGYDLMLGNGIGTSEVFDDNMAKSLTAAVHIKPRENLRIGATWYHDNIPEGTPTTHDGSLKWKVNQNLLTGSVSYFGDKFELLAEGTLGFNKTDTTGVQQTVAWYAYAGIKIKEKFVPYVRIDQLHYQAGEIYYHKDNTTSFVGGMRYNINYLIAIKLEYQHQRFEEEGNMNRLTAQLAVGF
;
A
#
# COMPACT_ATOMS: atom_id res chain seq x y z
N MET A 1 0.71 74.14 -11.14
CA MET A 1 1.24 72.77 -11.46
C MET A 1 2.11 72.13 -10.37
N ARG A 2 2.44 72.69 -9.23
CA ARG A 2 3.28 72.13 -8.16
C ARG A 2 2.54 71.31 -7.09
N LYS A 3 1.21 71.54 -6.89
CA LYS A 3 0.42 70.79 -5.89
C LYS A 3 -0.05 69.40 -6.30
N SER A 4 -0.14 69.11 -7.61
CA SER A 4 -0.58 67.79 -8.12
C SER A 4 0.49 66.71 -7.98
N LYS A 5 1.78 67.05 -8.08
CA LYS A 5 2.86 66.05 -7.94
C LYS A 5 3.10 65.57 -6.51
N SER A 6 2.80 66.40 -5.50
CA SER A 6 2.92 66.03 -4.10
C SER A 6 1.88 65.02 -3.64
N ILE A 7 0.64 65.11 -4.16
CA ILE A 7 -0.45 64.17 -3.83
C ILE A 7 -0.20 62.77 -4.42
N ILE A 8 0.36 62.70 -5.63
CA ILE A 8 0.67 61.42 -6.28
C ILE A 8 1.83 60.70 -5.55
N ILE A 9 2.85 61.41 -5.10
CA ILE A 9 3.98 60.85 -4.35
C ILE A 9 3.52 60.36 -2.96
N GLN A 10 2.66 61.10 -2.27
CA GLN A 10 2.07 60.68 -0.98
C GLN A 10 1.16 59.47 -1.13
N ALA A 11 0.36 59.36 -2.19
CA ALA A 11 -0.45 58.21 -2.49
C ALA A 11 0.39 56.95 -2.85
N ALA A 12 1.49 57.14 -3.59
CA ALA A 12 2.41 56.04 -3.92
C ALA A 12 3.17 55.52 -2.68
N ILE A 13 3.59 56.41 -1.77
CA ILE A 13 4.25 56.04 -0.50
C ILE A 13 3.25 55.36 0.45
N SER A 14 1.99 55.77 0.48
CA SER A 14 0.96 55.12 1.29
C SER A 14 0.60 53.72 0.80
N ILE A 15 0.69 53.46 -0.51
CA ILE A 15 0.48 52.12 -1.08
C ILE A 15 1.65 51.20 -0.74
N ILE A 16 2.88 51.73 -0.68
CA ILE A 16 4.06 50.93 -0.29
C ILE A 16 4.08 50.57 1.21
N PHE A 17 3.51 51.42 2.06
CA PHE A 17 3.42 51.15 3.52
C PHE A 17 2.27 50.19 3.90
N PHE A 18 1.28 49.95 3.02
CA PHE A 18 0.21 48.97 3.25
C PHE A 18 0.56 47.55 2.75
N CYS A 19 1.65 47.38 2.02
CA CYS A 19 2.28 46.09 1.85
C CYS A 19 3.14 45.79 3.09
N GLY A 20 2.51 45.64 4.24
CA GLY A 20 3.13 44.94 5.37
C GLY A 20 3.65 43.59 4.87
N PRO A 21 4.72 43.00 5.47
CA PRO A 21 5.17 41.67 5.08
C PRO A 21 3.97 40.75 5.21
N ILE A 22 3.39 40.36 4.08
CA ILE A 22 2.55 39.20 4.03
C ILE A 22 3.52 38.09 4.42
N ILE A 23 3.51 37.68 5.68
CA ILE A 23 4.17 36.45 6.11
C ILE A 23 3.39 35.36 5.38
N LEU A 24 3.83 35.05 4.18
CA LEU A 24 3.48 33.84 3.50
C LEU A 24 4.02 32.72 4.40
N TYR A 25 3.17 32.16 5.22
CA TYR A 25 3.42 30.86 5.81
C TYR A 25 3.58 29.91 4.62
N GLY A 26 4.83 29.75 4.19
CA GLY A 26 5.14 28.89 3.07
C GLY A 26 4.68 27.47 3.41
N GLN A 27 3.81 26.91 2.58
CA GLN A 27 3.48 25.49 2.68
C GLN A 27 4.77 24.71 2.61
N THR A 28 5.05 23.87 3.60
CA THR A 28 6.18 22.95 3.52
C THR A 28 5.75 21.79 2.66
N THR A 29 6.17 21.79 1.40
CA THR A 29 5.93 20.70 0.45
C THR A 29 7.22 19.90 0.28
N GLN A 30 7.12 18.59 0.41
CA GLN A 30 8.19 17.63 0.17
C GLN A 30 7.81 16.73 -0.98
N ILE A 31 8.73 16.52 -1.89
CA ILE A 31 8.64 15.54 -2.96
C ILE A 31 9.68 14.47 -2.67
N ARG A 32 9.25 13.22 -2.67
CA ARG A 32 10.10 12.04 -2.51
C ARG A 32 9.69 11.02 -3.55
N GLY A 33 10.56 10.07 -3.85
CA GLY A 33 10.23 9.04 -4.80
C GLY A 33 11.02 7.76 -4.59
N PHE A 34 10.59 6.75 -5.30
CA PHE A 34 11.24 5.46 -5.39
C PHE A 34 11.29 5.03 -6.84
N ALA A 35 12.34 4.28 -7.20
CA ALA A 35 12.44 3.63 -8.50
C ALA A 35 13.21 2.33 -8.35
N ASP A 36 12.93 1.36 -9.23
CA ASP A 36 13.70 0.14 -9.28
C ASP A 36 13.89 -0.37 -10.71
N VAL A 37 14.98 -1.12 -10.88
CA VAL A 37 15.27 -1.91 -12.08
C VAL A 37 15.44 -3.36 -11.66
N VAL A 38 14.93 -4.25 -12.49
CA VAL A 38 14.95 -5.69 -12.25
C VAL A 38 15.51 -6.43 -13.46
N THR A 39 16.17 -7.55 -13.18
CA THR A 39 16.47 -8.54 -14.20
C THR A 39 16.09 -9.91 -13.65
N SER A 40 15.44 -10.72 -14.45
CA SER A 40 14.98 -12.05 -14.03
C SER A 40 15.23 -13.11 -15.09
N VAL A 41 15.46 -14.31 -14.61
CA VAL A 41 15.45 -15.53 -15.41
C VAL A 41 14.29 -16.37 -14.93
N GLU A 42 13.34 -16.65 -15.82
CA GLU A 42 12.17 -17.49 -15.57
C GLU A 42 12.05 -18.47 -16.73
N ASP A 43 11.99 -19.76 -16.43
CA ASP A 43 11.88 -20.86 -17.41
C ASP A 43 12.91 -20.80 -18.58
N GLY A 44 14.10 -20.27 -18.27
CA GLY A 44 15.20 -20.13 -19.23
C GLY A 44 15.16 -18.82 -20.06
N GLU A 45 14.13 -18.01 -19.93
CA GLU A 45 14.05 -16.70 -20.54
C GLU A 45 14.65 -15.62 -19.62
N TRP A 46 15.58 -14.87 -20.16
CA TRP A 46 16.19 -13.75 -19.45
C TRP A 46 15.56 -12.43 -19.88
N THR A 47 15.04 -11.71 -18.89
CA THR A 47 14.42 -10.38 -19.08
C THR A 47 15.17 -9.32 -18.27
N PHE A 48 15.19 -8.11 -18.79
CA PHE A 48 15.67 -6.93 -18.10
C PHE A 48 14.59 -5.86 -18.20
N GLY A 49 14.16 -5.33 -17.07
CA GLY A 49 13.02 -4.42 -17.00
C GLY A 49 13.22 -3.25 -16.05
N ILE A 50 12.45 -2.21 -16.30
CA ILE A 50 12.21 -1.12 -15.37
C ILE A 50 11.06 -1.57 -14.47
N GLY A 51 11.20 -1.41 -13.16
CA GLY A 51 10.13 -1.66 -12.21
C GLY A 51 9.11 -0.52 -12.16
N GLU A 52 8.88 0.02 -10.98
CA GLU A 52 7.96 1.14 -10.76
C GLU A 52 8.75 2.41 -10.47
N GLN A 53 8.18 3.56 -10.83
CA GLN A 53 8.59 4.86 -10.32
C GLN A 53 7.43 5.47 -9.54
N ASP A 54 7.65 5.71 -8.25
CA ASP A 54 6.68 6.32 -7.36
C ASP A 54 7.08 7.75 -7.05
N LEU A 55 6.10 8.65 -7.04
CA LEU A 55 6.27 10.02 -6.58
C LEU A 55 5.30 10.32 -5.45
N PHE A 56 5.85 10.75 -4.32
CA PHE A 56 5.11 11.21 -3.15
C PHE A 56 5.20 12.72 -3.02
N ILE A 57 4.06 13.36 -2.91
CA ILE A 57 3.95 14.79 -2.60
C ILE A 57 3.27 14.90 -1.26
N THR A 58 3.97 15.40 -0.25
CA THR A 58 3.39 15.69 1.07
C THR A 58 3.45 17.18 1.30
N SER A 59 2.31 17.80 1.61
CA SER A 59 2.24 19.24 1.86
C SER A 59 1.52 19.52 3.19
N GLN A 60 2.20 20.22 4.09
CA GLN A 60 1.59 20.75 5.30
C GLN A 60 0.82 22.01 4.93
N LEU A 61 -0.53 21.94 4.89
CA LEU A 61 -1.38 23.05 4.49
C LEU A 61 -1.55 24.07 5.61
N ASN A 62 -1.65 23.60 6.86
CA ASN A 62 -1.62 24.36 8.10
C ASN A 62 -1.37 23.44 9.29
N ASP A 63 -1.49 23.92 10.52
CA ASP A 63 -1.20 23.16 11.75
C ASP A 63 -2.01 21.86 11.90
N ARG A 64 -3.18 21.77 11.25
CA ARG A 64 -4.07 20.63 11.35
C ARG A 64 -4.27 19.85 10.06
N PHE A 65 -4.04 20.46 8.91
CA PHE A 65 -4.28 19.84 7.62
C PHE A 65 -2.98 19.48 6.91
N THR A 66 -2.90 18.23 6.45
CA THR A 66 -1.81 17.73 5.61
C THR A 66 -2.41 17.08 4.37
N PHE A 67 -1.83 17.36 3.21
CA PHE A 67 -2.13 16.67 1.96
C PHE A 67 -1.05 15.63 1.69
N LEU A 68 -1.46 14.49 1.14
CA LEU A 68 -0.57 13.47 0.58
C LEU A 68 -1.11 13.02 -0.77
N GLY A 69 -0.28 13.11 -1.81
CA GLY A 69 -0.51 12.54 -3.12
C GLY A 69 0.56 11.51 -3.45
N GLU A 70 0.17 10.41 -4.06
CA GLU A 70 1.08 9.37 -4.53
C GLU A 70 0.69 8.95 -5.93
N THR A 71 1.67 8.99 -6.84
CA THR A 71 1.51 8.65 -8.26
C THR A 71 2.57 7.65 -8.66
N VAL A 72 2.15 6.58 -9.29
CA VAL A 72 3.00 5.49 -9.76
C VAL A 72 3.00 5.44 -11.27
N PHE A 73 4.20 5.35 -11.83
CA PHE A 73 4.45 5.13 -13.24
C PHE A 73 4.95 3.69 -13.42
N ARG A 74 4.26 2.90 -14.25
CA ARG A 74 4.62 1.51 -14.57
C ARG A 74 4.82 1.34 -16.06
N TYR A 75 5.80 0.53 -16.41
CA TYR A 75 5.92 0.05 -17.80
C TYR A 75 4.73 -0.87 -18.11
N THR A 76 3.99 -0.54 -19.15
CA THR A 76 2.79 -1.27 -19.59
C THR A 76 2.83 -1.40 -21.11
N PRO A 77 3.34 -2.52 -21.64
CA PRO A 77 3.58 -2.70 -23.09
C PRO A 77 2.32 -2.50 -23.94
N SER A 78 1.15 -2.83 -23.38
CA SER A 78 -0.15 -2.70 -24.08
C SER A 78 -0.68 -1.28 -24.18
N SER A 79 -0.12 -0.31 -23.44
CA SER A 79 -0.54 1.09 -23.53
C SER A 79 0.12 1.80 -24.71
N ALA A 80 -0.56 2.79 -25.29
CA ALA A 80 -0.05 3.58 -26.43
C ALA A 80 1.27 4.32 -26.10
N THR A 81 1.49 4.67 -24.83
CA THR A 81 2.71 5.34 -24.35
C THR A 81 3.74 4.37 -23.81
N GLN A 82 3.43 3.07 -23.76
CA GLN A 82 4.18 2.00 -23.09
C GLN A 82 4.30 2.21 -21.57
N PHE A 83 3.58 3.18 -21.00
CA PHE A 83 3.50 3.43 -19.57
C PHE A 83 2.05 3.61 -19.13
N SER A 84 1.75 3.18 -17.93
CA SER A 84 0.53 3.54 -17.21
C SER A 84 0.86 4.45 -16.05
N VAL A 85 -0.07 5.35 -15.74
CA VAL A 85 -0.01 6.24 -14.59
C VAL A 85 -1.17 5.91 -13.68
N SER A 86 -0.87 5.53 -12.45
CA SER A 86 -1.85 5.22 -11.41
C SER A 86 -1.76 6.24 -10.29
N ILE A 87 -2.89 6.77 -9.88
CA ILE A 87 -2.99 7.57 -8.65
C ILE A 87 -3.30 6.60 -7.52
N GLU A 88 -2.30 6.30 -6.70
CA GLU A 88 -2.42 5.32 -5.62
C GLU A 88 -3.09 5.93 -4.39
N ARG A 89 -2.69 7.15 -4.01
CA ARG A 89 -3.29 7.87 -2.89
C ARG A 89 -3.54 9.34 -3.21
N ILE A 90 -4.67 9.83 -2.76
CA ILE A 90 -4.98 11.25 -2.58
C ILE A 90 -5.66 11.38 -1.23
N ILE A 91 -4.96 11.91 -0.25
CA ILE A 91 -5.44 11.97 1.14
C ILE A 91 -5.35 13.39 1.65
N VAL A 92 -6.44 13.88 2.20
CA VAL A 92 -6.43 15.04 3.10
C VAL A 92 -6.56 14.50 4.52
N LYS A 93 -5.53 14.73 5.33
CA LYS A 93 -5.50 14.38 6.75
C LYS A 93 -5.82 15.60 7.61
N PHE A 94 -6.79 15.48 8.49
CA PHE A 94 -7.12 16.44 9.52
C PHE A 94 -6.74 15.91 10.89
N ASN A 95 -5.86 16.62 11.61
CA ASN A 95 -5.53 16.28 13.00
C ASN A 95 -6.63 16.78 13.93
N ILE A 96 -7.36 15.87 14.54
CA ILE A 96 -8.44 16.17 15.48
C ILE A 96 -7.85 16.67 16.80
N LYS A 97 -7.00 15.84 17.42
CA LYS A 97 -6.30 16.14 18.67
C LYS A 97 -5.23 15.09 18.95
N GLY A 98 -4.02 15.50 19.31
CA GLY A 98 -2.91 14.59 19.60
C GLY A 98 -2.65 13.64 18.44
N ASN A 99 -2.76 12.34 18.70
CA ASN A 99 -2.49 11.29 17.71
C ASN A 99 -3.77 10.76 17.00
N HIS A 100 -4.89 11.48 17.10
CA HIS A 100 -6.15 11.14 16.43
C HIS A 100 -6.35 11.99 15.18
N ASN A 101 -6.58 11.33 14.06
CA ASN A 101 -6.67 11.96 12.75
C ASN A 101 -7.91 11.46 11.99
N LEU A 102 -8.50 12.35 11.20
CA LEU A 102 -9.47 12.00 10.17
C LEU A 102 -8.76 12.08 8.83
N LEU A 103 -8.89 11.03 8.02
CA LEU A 103 -8.34 10.95 6.68
C LEU A 103 -9.49 10.86 5.68
N VAL A 104 -9.44 11.64 4.61
CA VAL A 104 -10.47 11.64 3.56
C VAL A 104 -9.78 11.50 2.20
N GLY A 105 -10.24 10.60 1.37
CA GLY A 105 -9.75 10.39 0.02
C GLY A 105 -9.50 8.92 -0.33
N LYS A 106 -8.62 8.67 -1.31
CA LYS A 106 -8.16 7.32 -1.67
C LYS A 106 -6.96 6.96 -0.81
N HIS A 107 -7.07 5.87 -0.06
CA HIS A 107 -6.01 5.37 0.83
C HIS A 107 -5.66 3.92 0.54
N HIS A 108 -4.55 3.45 1.09
CA HIS A 108 -4.37 2.01 1.31
C HIS A 108 -5.44 1.55 2.29
N THR A 109 -6.17 0.51 1.94
CA THR A 109 -7.12 -0.10 2.88
C THR A 109 -6.34 -0.59 4.09
N PRO A 110 -6.76 -0.28 5.33
CA PRO A 110 -5.99 -0.63 6.53
C PRO A 110 -6.16 -2.12 6.87
N VAL A 111 -5.83 -2.99 5.92
CA VAL A 111 -5.85 -4.45 6.04
C VAL A 111 -4.42 -4.94 5.93
N ASN A 112 -3.95 -5.70 6.91
CA ASN A 112 -2.61 -6.22 7.03
C ASN A 112 -1.50 -5.15 7.22
N TYR A 113 -0.37 -5.59 7.76
CA TYR A 113 0.78 -4.72 8.01
C TYR A 113 1.50 -4.32 6.74
N TRP A 114 1.67 -5.28 5.79
CA TRP A 114 2.37 -5.02 4.53
C TRP A 114 1.68 -3.91 3.73
N ASN A 115 0.36 -3.99 3.58
CA ASN A 115 -0.40 -2.99 2.83
C ASN A 115 -0.32 -1.59 3.45
N ASP A 116 -0.34 -1.49 4.78
CA ASP A 116 -0.22 -0.21 5.50
C ASP A 116 1.21 0.35 5.46
N THR A 117 2.25 -0.52 5.45
CA THR A 117 3.64 -0.11 5.70
C THR A 117 4.51 -0.10 4.45
N TYR A 118 4.42 -1.13 3.58
CA TYR A 118 5.36 -1.34 2.48
C TYR A 118 4.75 -1.08 1.09
N HIS A 119 3.52 -0.75 0.96
CA HIS A 119 2.73 -0.76 -0.26
C HIS A 119 3.53 -0.50 -1.57
N HIS A 120 4.27 0.60 -1.64
CA HIS A 120 5.20 0.88 -2.73
C HIS A 120 6.64 0.97 -2.20
N GLY A 121 7.47 1.76 -2.30
CA GLY A 121 8.77 1.90 -1.68
C GLY A 121 9.65 0.64 -1.74
N ARG A 122 9.87 0.11 -2.94
CA ARG A 122 10.61 -1.14 -3.20
C ARG A 122 11.96 -1.23 -2.48
N VAL A 123 12.61 -0.11 -2.23
CA VAL A 123 13.88 -0.06 -1.47
C VAL A 123 13.72 -0.58 -0.04
N PHE A 124 12.53 -0.41 0.55
CA PHE A 124 12.23 -0.83 1.93
C PHE A 124 11.63 -2.23 2.03
N PHE A 125 11.21 -2.83 0.92
CA PHE A 125 10.64 -4.18 0.94
C PHE A 125 11.65 -5.18 1.50
N PRO A 126 11.22 -6.07 2.41
CA PRO A 126 12.06 -7.16 2.87
C PRO A 126 12.52 -8.10 1.74
N THR A 127 11.68 -8.33 0.75
CA THR A 127 11.86 -9.18 -0.44
C THR A 127 11.81 -8.37 -1.73
N ILE A 128 12.00 -8.98 -2.91
CA ILE A 128 11.81 -8.30 -4.19
C ILE A 128 10.32 -8.16 -4.50
N TYR A 129 9.61 -9.28 -4.49
CA TYR A 129 8.19 -9.33 -4.78
C TYR A 129 7.35 -9.25 -3.50
N ARG A 130 6.13 -8.76 -3.65
CA ARG A 130 5.12 -8.78 -2.59
C ARG A 130 4.78 -10.24 -2.22
N PRO A 131 4.28 -10.51 -1.00
CA PRO A 131 3.69 -11.80 -0.69
C PRO A 131 2.49 -12.13 -1.58
N LEU A 132 2.27 -13.42 -1.88
CA LEU A 132 1.22 -13.86 -2.79
C LEU A 132 -0.18 -13.38 -2.42
N LEU A 133 -0.49 -13.24 -1.13
CA LEU A 133 -1.80 -12.76 -0.70
C LEU A 133 -2.13 -11.34 -1.21
N PHE A 134 -1.11 -10.52 -1.53
CA PHE A 134 -1.26 -9.20 -2.13
C PHE A 134 -1.34 -9.29 -3.65
N ASP A 135 -0.46 -10.09 -4.27
CA ASP A 135 -0.45 -10.28 -5.72
C ASP A 135 -1.74 -10.94 -6.23
N ALA A 136 -2.30 -11.87 -5.44
CA ALA A 136 -3.58 -12.52 -5.74
C ALA A 136 -4.81 -11.67 -5.33
N HIS A 137 -4.62 -10.43 -4.88
CA HIS A 137 -5.69 -9.51 -4.47
C HIS A 137 -6.67 -10.12 -3.46
N ILE A 138 -6.15 -10.94 -2.51
CA ILE A 138 -6.98 -11.53 -1.44
C ILE A 138 -7.58 -10.45 -0.56
N ILE A 139 -6.88 -9.33 -0.40
CA ILE A 139 -7.34 -8.16 0.33
C ILE A 139 -7.56 -6.98 -0.61
N PRO A 140 -8.51 -6.08 -0.30
CA PRO A 140 -8.64 -4.81 -1.01
C PRO A 140 -7.39 -3.97 -0.77
N ILE A 141 -6.72 -3.57 -1.84
CA ILE A 141 -5.45 -2.83 -1.76
C ILE A 141 -5.71 -1.36 -1.44
N HIS A 142 -6.63 -0.74 -2.16
CA HIS A 142 -7.03 0.66 -1.99
C HIS A 142 -8.52 0.80 -1.72
N THR A 143 -8.88 1.83 -1.00
CA THR A 143 -10.27 2.21 -0.77
C THR A 143 -10.41 3.74 -0.76
N THR A 144 -11.36 4.26 -1.51
CA THR A 144 -11.77 5.66 -1.43
C THR A 144 -12.82 5.82 -0.36
N GLY A 145 -12.58 6.69 0.63
CA GLY A 145 -13.51 6.84 1.75
C GLY A 145 -13.00 7.77 2.84
N ILE A 146 -13.50 7.53 4.04
CA ILE A 146 -13.17 8.29 5.26
C ILE A 146 -12.64 7.32 6.31
N SER A 147 -11.52 7.64 6.94
CA SER A 147 -10.93 6.84 8.01
C SER A 147 -10.67 7.68 9.26
N LEU A 148 -11.07 7.16 10.41
CA LEU A 148 -10.69 7.67 11.72
C LEU A 148 -9.52 6.83 12.24
N ARG A 149 -8.35 7.46 12.38
CA ARG A 149 -7.09 6.80 12.73
C ARG A 149 -6.49 7.35 14.01
N GLY A 150 -6.17 6.46 14.95
CA GLY A 150 -5.39 6.76 16.15
C GLY A 150 -4.10 5.94 16.17
N GLN A 151 -2.99 6.54 16.61
CA GLN A 151 -1.69 5.84 16.62
C GLN A 151 -0.90 6.16 17.88
N ASN A 152 -0.07 5.19 18.33
CA ASN A 152 0.83 5.34 19.47
C ASN A 152 0.14 5.82 20.76
N LEU A 153 -1.02 5.24 21.07
CA LEU A 153 -1.84 5.59 22.23
C LEU A 153 -1.44 4.76 23.45
N GLY A 154 -1.23 5.41 24.58
CA GLY A 154 -0.89 4.76 25.83
C GLY A 154 0.44 3.99 25.82
N ASN A 155 0.66 3.18 26.84
CA ASN A 155 1.95 2.51 27.09
C ASN A 155 2.27 1.41 26.07
N VAL A 156 1.25 0.73 25.57
CA VAL A 156 1.41 -0.33 24.54
C VAL A 156 1.40 0.22 23.13
N LYS A 157 1.47 1.56 22.97
CA LYS A 157 1.42 2.25 21.68
C LYS A 157 0.25 1.72 20.82
N PHE A 158 -0.93 1.62 21.41
CA PHE A 158 -2.13 1.14 20.71
C PHE A 158 -2.42 2.00 19.50
N GLY A 159 -2.87 1.38 18.42
CA GLY A 159 -3.37 2.06 17.24
C GLY A 159 -4.66 1.43 16.75
N TYR A 160 -5.49 2.24 16.11
CA TYR A 160 -6.72 1.82 15.45
C TYR A 160 -6.91 2.56 14.13
N ASP A 161 -7.67 1.94 13.24
CA ASP A 161 -8.13 2.53 11.99
C ASP A 161 -9.57 2.03 11.72
N LEU A 162 -10.53 2.96 11.67
CA LEU A 162 -11.93 2.67 11.37
C LEU A 162 -12.28 3.38 10.06
N MET A 163 -12.49 2.61 9.00
CA MET A 163 -12.71 3.13 7.66
C MET A 163 -14.09 2.76 7.14
N LEU A 164 -14.76 3.74 6.55
CA LEU A 164 -15.94 3.62 5.73
C LEU A 164 -15.56 4.01 4.30
N GLY A 165 -15.74 3.13 3.34
CA GLY A 165 -15.31 3.37 1.96
C GLY A 165 -16.24 2.78 0.90
N ASN A 166 -15.90 3.00 -0.36
CA ASN A 166 -16.69 2.53 -1.49
C ASN A 166 -16.67 1.00 -1.66
N GLY A 167 -15.63 0.33 -1.11
CA GLY A 167 -15.47 -1.11 -1.27
C GLY A 167 -14.93 -1.51 -2.65
N ILE A 168 -15.07 -2.80 -2.95
CA ILE A 168 -14.67 -3.40 -4.21
C ILE A 168 -15.83 -3.27 -5.20
N GLY A 169 -15.51 -2.74 -6.39
CA GLY A 169 -16.47 -2.53 -7.47
C GLY A 169 -15.77 -2.51 -8.82
N THR A 170 -16.38 -1.89 -9.83
CA THR A 170 -15.78 -1.72 -11.15
C THR A 170 -14.70 -0.64 -11.17
N SER A 171 -14.62 0.19 -10.12
CA SER A 171 -13.64 1.27 -9.97
C SER A 171 -13.27 1.49 -8.51
N GLU A 172 -11.98 1.66 -8.26
CA GLU A 172 -11.47 2.02 -6.92
C GLU A 172 -11.78 3.47 -6.50
N VAL A 173 -12.16 4.32 -7.43
CA VAL A 173 -12.37 5.76 -7.21
C VAL A 173 -13.84 6.12 -7.19
N PHE A 174 -14.61 5.53 -8.09
CA PHE A 174 -16.03 5.80 -8.27
C PHE A 174 -16.87 4.75 -7.58
N ASP A 175 -17.89 5.19 -6.85
CA ASP A 175 -18.87 4.29 -6.24
C ASP A 175 -19.89 3.86 -7.28
N ASP A 176 -19.92 2.61 -7.65
CA ASP A 176 -20.83 2.01 -8.62
C ASP A 176 -22.01 1.28 -7.96
N ASN A 177 -22.09 1.33 -6.63
CA ASN A 177 -23.18 0.74 -5.86
C ASN A 177 -23.45 1.53 -4.58
N MET A 178 -24.61 1.34 -3.97
CA MET A 178 -25.00 2.02 -2.73
C MET A 178 -24.39 1.39 -1.46
N ALA A 179 -23.78 0.20 -1.58
CA ALA A 179 -23.14 -0.47 -0.47
C ALA A 179 -21.79 0.19 -0.14
N LYS A 180 -21.43 0.14 1.12
CA LYS A 180 -20.15 0.65 1.60
C LYS A 180 -19.37 -0.45 2.30
N SER A 181 -18.06 -0.46 2.09
CA SER A 181 -17.17 -1.31 2.87
C SER A 181 -16.89 -0.72 4.24
N LEU A 182 -16.69 -1.61 5.20
CA LEU A 182 -16.31 -1.28 6.57
C LEU A 182 -14.99 -1.98 6.89
N THR A 183 -14.03 -1.24 7.44
CA THR A 183 -12.78 -1.79 7.95
C THR A 183 -12.58 -1.36 9.39
N ALA A 184 -12.25 -2.31 10.25
CA ALA A 184 -11.83 -2.06 11.63
C ALA A 184 -10.49 -2.76 11.87
N ALA A 185 -9.42 -1.98 11.98
CA ALA A 185 -8.08 -2.45 12.25
C ALA A 185 -7.60 -1.97 13.61
N VAL A 186 -6.90 -2.83 14.33
CA VAL A 186 -6.25 -2.51 15.60
C VAL A 186 -4.84 -3.08 15.63
N HIS A 187 -3.94 -2.42 16.36
CA HIS A 187 -2.62 -2.96 16.64
C HIS A 187 -2.05 -2.45 17.95
N ILE A 188 -1.08 -3.19 18.46
CA ILE A 188 -0.27 -2.82 19.62
C ILE A 188 1.22 -2.94 19.26
N LYS A 189 2.03 -2.14 19.92
CA LYS A 189 3.50 -2.23 19.88
C LYS A 189 4.02 -2.41 21.32
N PRO A 190 3.98 -3.64 21.85
CA PRO A 190 4.39 -3.90 23.23
C PRO A 190 5.89 -3.67 23.45
N ARG A 191 6.67 -3.72 22.38
CA ARG A 191 8.08 -3.32 22.31
C ARG A 191 8.32 -2.49 21.06
N GLU A 192 9.39 -1.71 21.02
CA GLU A 192 9.66 -0.78 19.93
C GLU A 192 9.69 -1.44 18.54
N ASN A 193 10.26 -2.64 18.45
CA ASN A 193 10.45 -3.38 17.22
C ASN A 193 9.38 -4.46 16.95
N LEU A 194 8.39 -4.61 17.84
CA LEU A 194 7.34 -5.63 17.75
C LEU A 194 5.98 -4.96 17.57
N ARG A 195 5.29 -5.29 16.47
CA ARG A 195 3.90 -4.90 16.23
C ARG A 195 3.03 -6.14 16.04
N ILE A 196 1.88 -6.18 16.68
CA ILE A 196 0.86 -7.22 16.53
C ILE A 196 -0.44 -6.52 16.14
N GLY A 197 -1.07 -6.96 15.07
CA GLY A 197 -2.29 -6.35 14.54
C GLY A 197 -3.34 -7.37 14.15
N ALA A 198 -4.58 -6.91 14.11
CA ALA A 198 -5.72 -7.64 13.59
C ALA A 198 -6.66 -6.69 12.87
N THR A 199 -7.32 -7.18 11.81
CA THR A 199 -8.29 -6.39 11.04
C THR A 199 -9.50 -7.24 10.71
N TRP A 200 -10.67 -6.63 10.74
CA TRP A 200 -11.89 -7.10 10.12
C TRP A 200 -12.26 -6.16 8.98
N TYR A 201 -12.59 -6.74 7.83
CA TYR A 201 -13.10 -6.03 6.65
C TYR A 201 -14.42 -6.66 6.22
N HIS A 202 -15.38 -5.83 5.84
CA HIS A 202 -16.67 -6.25 5.32
C HIS A 202 -17.02 -5.47 4.07
N ASP A 203 -17.54 -6.17 3.05
CA ASP A 203 -17.99 -5.57 1.81
C ASP A 203 -19.17 -6.32 1.19
N ASN A 204 -19.93 -5.64 0.35
CA ASN A 204 -20.96 -6.19 -0.50
C ASN A 204 -20.60 -5.92 -1.96
N ILE A 205 -19.81 -6.81 -2.53
CA ILE A 205 -19.29 -6.71 -3.90
C ILE A 205 -20.45 -6.93 -4.87
N PRO A 206 -20.72 -5.99 -5.80
CA PRO A 206 -21.87 -6.09 -6.72
C PRO A 206 -21.64 -7.13 -7.81
N GLU A 207 -22.74 -7.58 -8.40
CA GLU A 207 -22.73 -8.31 -9.67
C GLU A 207 -22.07 -7.44 -10.76
N GLY A 208 -21.34 -8.06 -11.69
CA GLY A 208 -20.61 -7.38 -12.76
C GLY A 208 -19.22 -6.89 -12.37
N THR A 209 -18.85 -6.91 -11.08
CA THR A 209 -17.48 -6.57 -10.64
C THR A 209 -16.49 -7.54 -11.27
N PRO A 210 -15.35 -7.05 -11.82
CA PRO A 210 -14.26 -7.91 -12.27
C PRO A 210 -13.79 -8.83 -11.14
N THR A 211 -13.59 -10.10 -11.45
CA THR A 211 -12.97 -11.05 -10.51
C THR A 211 -11.45 -10.88 -10.50
N THR A 212 -10.75 -11.45 -9.55
CA THR A 212 -9.27 -11.47 -9.54
C THR A 212 -8.68 -12.44 -10.57
N HIS A 213 -9.53 -13.15 -11.28
CA HIS A 213 -9.25 -13.98 -12.45
C HIS A 213 -10.10 -13.50 -13.63
N ASP A 214 -10.07 -14.19 -14.75
CA ASP A 214 -10.79 -13.78 -15.95
C ASP A 214 -12.30 -13.74 -15.75
N GLY A 215 -12.94 -12.62 -16.18
CA GLY A 215 -14.37 -12.43 -16.17
C GLY A 215 -14.89 -11.48 -15.09
N SER A 216 -16.18 -11.58 -14.81
CA SER A 216 -16.89 -10.77 -13.81
C SER A 216 -17.86 -11.62 -12.99
N LEU A 217 -18.15 -11.12 -11.78
CA LEU A 217 -19.11 -11.75 -10.87
C LEU A 217 -20.48 -11.87 -11.51
N LYS A 218 -21.06 -13.07 -11.47
CA LYS A 218 -22.43 -13.35 -11.90
C LYS A 218 -23.46 -13.11 -10.80
N TRP A 219 -23.02 -12.97 -9.57
CA TRP A 219 -23.86 -12.75 -8.39
C TRP A 219 -23.18 -11.81 -7.42
N LYS A 220 -23.95 -11.10 -6.64
CA LYS A 220 -23.45 -10.31 -5.51
C LYS A 220 -22.73 -11.21 -4.50
N VAL A 221 -21.60 -10.76 -4.01
CA VAL A 221 -20.81 -11.43 -2.95
C VAL A 221 -20.85 -10.59 -1.68
N ASN A 222 -21.27 -11.19 -0.57
CA ASN A 222 -21.05 -10.64 0.76
C ASN A 222 -19.73 -11.17 1.28
N GLN A 223 -18.72 -10.30 1.35
CA GLN A 223 -17.36 -10.63 1.74
C GLN A 223 -17.08 -10.22 3.18
N ASN A 224 -16.42 -11.10 3.93
CA ASN A 224 -15.82 -10.79 5.21
C ASN A 224 -14.38 -11.31 5.22
N LEU A 225 -13.43 -10.46 5.64
CA LEU A 225 -12.05 -10.84 5.83
C LEU A 225 -11.68 -10.65 7.30
N LEU A 226 -11.01 -11.66 7.86
CA LEU A 226 -10.37 -11.59 9.17
C LEU A 226 -8.87 -11.74 8.97
N THR A 227 -8.09 -10.77 9.41
CA THR A 227 -6.65 -10.79 9.21
C THR A 227 -5.88 -10.65 10.51
N GLY A 228 -4.69 -11.24 10.54
CA GLY A 228 -3.74 -11.11 11.64
C GLY A 228 -2.35 -10.81 11.11
N SER A 229 -1.57 -10.02 11.85
CA SER A 229 -0.19 -9.68 11.49
C SER A 229 0.71 -9.63 12.72
N VAL A 230 1.93 -10.10 12.56
CA VAL A 230 3.02 -9.95 13.53
C VAL A 230 4.26 -9.50 12.78
N SER A 231 4.87 -8.39 13.19
CA SER A 231 6.13 -7.93 12.64
C SER A 231 7.14 -7.63 13.77
N TYR A 232 8.37 -8.10 13.58
CA TYR A 232 9.50 -7.81 14.44
C TYR A 232 10.71 -7.42 13.58
N PHE A 233 11.20 -6.21 13.72
CA PHE A 233 12.38 -5.70 13.02
C PHE A 233 13.41 -5.21 14.03
N GLY A 234 14.14 -6.16 14.62
CA GLY A 234 15.19 -5.88 15.60
C GLY A 234 16.57 -5.70 14.97
N ASP A 235 17.59 -5.63 15.84
CA ASP A 235 18.97 -5.40 15.40
C ASP A 235 19.58 -6.59 14.63
N LYS A 236 19.17 -7.81 14.99
CA LYS A 236 19.71 -9.05 14.42
C LYS A 236 18.73 -9.81 13.55
N PHE A 237 17.44 -9.70 13.84
CA PHE A 237 16.40 -10.51 13.16
C PHE A 237 15.31 -9.62 12.61
N GLU A 238 14.79 -10.05 11.46
CA GLU A 238 13.58 -9.54 10.86
C GLU A 238 12.59 -10.68 10.73
N LEU A 239 11.40 -10.54 11.30
CA LEU A 239 10.32 -11.51 11.22
C LEU A 239 9.03 -10.79 10.82
N LEU A 240 8.31 -11.36 9.87
CA LEU A 240 7.03 -10.83 9.43
C LEU A 240 6.13 -11.98 9.02
N ALA A 241 4.97 -12.07 9.63
CA ALA A 241 3.95 -13.04 9.27
C ALA A 241 2.58 -12.39 9.26
N GLU A 242 1.81 -12.70 8.24
CA GLU A 242 0.44 -12.23 8.09
C GLU A 242 -0.44 -13.35 7.55
N GLY A 243 -1.69 -13.34 7.95
CA GLY A 243 -2.68 -14.30 7.47
C GLY A 243 -4.05 -13.64 7.30
N THR A 244 -4.81 -14.13 6.33
CA THR A 244 -6.15 -13.68 6.00
C THR A 244 -7.06 -14.88 5.84
N LEU A 245 -8.20 -14.84 6.53
CA LEU A 245 -9.33 -15.74 6.34
C LEU A 245 -10.43 -14.97 5.62
N GLY A 246 -10.74 -15.36 4.39
CA GLY A 246 -11.80 -14.79 3.57
C GLY A 246 -13.06 -15.66 3.62
N PHE A 247 -14.22 -15.02 3.73
CA PHE A 247 -15.53 -15.65 3.68
C PHE A 247 -16.36 -14.91 2.62
N ASN A 248 -16.56 -15.53 1.47
CA ASN A 248 -17.37 -15.02 0.37
C ASN A 248 -18.71 -15.76 0.32
N LYS A 249 -19.78 -15.06 0.62
CA LYS A 249 -21.14 -15.62 0.64
C LYS A 249 -21.94 -15.14 -0.57
N THR A 250 -22.56 -16.08 -1.28
CA THR A 250 -23.57 -15.80 -2.28
C THR A 250 -24.86 -16.56 -1.96
N ASP A 251 -25.96 -16.17 -2.61
CA ASP A 251 -27.24 -16.87 -2.46
C ASP A 251 -27.25 -18.23 -3.15
N THR A 252 -26.33 -18.46 -4.10
CA THR A 252 -26.28 -19.68 -4.94
C THR A 252 -25.25 -20.69 -4.45
N THR A 253 -24.06 -20.24 -4.03
CA THR A 253 -22.95 -21.14 -3.64
C THR A 253 -22.77 -21.25 -2.13
N GLY A 254 -23.54 -20.50 -1.33
CA GLY A 254 -23.36 -20.42 0.11
C GLY A 254 -22.10 -19.66 0.49
N VAL A 255 -21.44 -20.05 1.58
CA VAL A 255 -20.19 -19.45 2.07
C VAL A 255 -19.01 -20.26 1.57
N GLN A 256 -18.11 -19.62 0.86
CA GLN A 256 -16.82 -20.17 0.42
C GLN A 256 -15.68 -19.53 1.23
N GLN A 257 -14.71 -20.34 1.59
CA GLN A 257 -13.57 -19.91 2.40
C GLN A 257 -12.31 -19.81 1.56
N THR A 258 -11.51 -18.79 1.85
CA THR A 258 -10.16 -18.61 1.31
C THR A 258 -9.20 -18.39 2.47
N VAL A 259 -8.09 -19.10 2.45
CA VAL A 259 -7.00 -18.96 3.43
C VAL A 259 -5.75 -18.52 2.69
N ALA A 260 -5.20 -17.39 3.08
CA ALA A 260 -3.96 -16.87 2.54
C ALA A 260 -3.03 -16.44 3.66
N TRP A 261 -1.75 -16.83 3.61
CA TRP A 261 -0.78 -16.41 4.61
C TRP A 261 0.64 -16.45 4.05
N TYR A 262 1.52 -15.72 4.72
CA TYR A 262 2.96 -15.83 4.50
C TYR A 262 3.72 -15.65 5.82
N ALA A 263 4.95 -16.16 5.81
CA ALA A 263 5.92 -15.96 6.87
C ALA A 263 7.30 -15.66 6.27
N TYR A 264 7.91 -14.58 6.72
CA TYR A 264 9.24 -14.10 6.33
C TYR A 264 10.18 -14.11 7.53
N ALA A 265 11.42 -14.50 7.31
CA ALA A 265 12.50 -14.41 8.29
C ALA A 265 13.80 -13.96 7.62
N GLY A 266 14.46 -12.96 8.20
CA GLY A 266 15.76 -12.43 7.76
C GLY A 266 16.73 -12.30 8.92
N ILE A 267 18.04 -12.39 8.64
CA ILE A 267 19.12 -12.22 9.61
C ILE A 267 20.00 -11.06 9.17
N LYS A 268 20.11 -10.01 9.99
CA LYS A 268 20.96 -8.85 9.74
C LYS A 268 22.43 -9.15 10.09
N ILE A 269 23.29 -9.10 9.09
CA ILE A 269 24.74 -9.26 9.24
C ILE A 269 25.39 -7.89 9.00
N LYS A 270 26.05 -7.35 10.05
CA LYS A 270 26.68 -6.02 10.00
C LYS A 270 25.72 -4.92 9.50
N GLU A 271 24.44 -5.02 9.89
CA GLU A 271 23.35 -4.07 9.57
C GLU A 271 23.03 -3.89 8.07
N LYS A 272 23.87 -4.36 7.17
CA LYS A 272 23.76 -4.14 5.72
C LYS A 272 23.32 -5.36 4.93
N PHE A 273 23.80 -6.53 5.32
CA PHE A 273 23.55 -7.75 4.58
C PHE A 273 22.47 -8.59 5.27
N VAL A 274 21.42 -8.92 4.57
CA VAL A 274 20.26 -9.64 5.11
C VAL A 274 19.90 -10.81 4.21
N PRO A 275 20.46 -12.02 4.45
CA PRO A 275 19.89 -13.25 3.91
C PRO A 275 18.51 -13.47 4.51
N TYR A 276 17.58 -13.97 3.69
CA TYR A 276 16.19 -14.19 4.10
C TYR A 276 15.54 -15.37 3.40
N VAL A 277 14.45 -15.82 4.02
CA VAL A 277 13.53 -16.81 3.45
C VAL A 277 12.09 -16.33 3.65
N ARG A 278 11.20 -16.72 2.74
CA ARG A 278 9.76 -16.51 2.86
C ARG A 278 9.02 -17.74 2.32
N ILE A 279 7.95 -18.10 2.96
CA ILE A 279 6.95 -19.04 2.47
C ILE A 279 5.61 -18.33 2.36
N ASP A 280 4.89 -18.56 1.25
CA ASP A 280 3.54 -18.06 1.02
C ASP A 280 2.62 -19.24 0.69
N GLN A 281 1.36 -19.15 1.11
CA GLN A 281 0.34 -20.13 0.77
C GLN A 281 -1.00 -19.47 0.51
N LEU A 282 -1.64 -19.90 -0.58
CA LEU A 282 -3.01 -19.58 -0.95
C LEU A 282 -3.80 -20.88 -1.03
N HIS A 283 -4.96 -20.92 -0.41
CA HIS A 283 -5.88 -22.04 -0.46
C HIS A 283 -7.30 -21.54 -0.66
N TYR A 284 -7.94 -21.99 -1.73
CA TYR A 284 -9.30 -21.64 -2.10
C TYR A 284 -10.21 -22.86 -1.95
N GLN A 285 -11.36 -22.65 -1.31
CA GLN A 285 -12.37 -23.70 -1.25
C GLN A 285 -13.03 -23.90 -2.64
N ALA A 286 -13.31 -25.12 -2.98
CA ALA A 286 -14.03 -25.43 -4.21
C ALA A 286 -15.35 -24.66 -4.30
N GLY A 287 -15.57 -23.97 -5.42
CA GLY A 287 -16.74 -23.11 -5.62
C GLY A 287 -16.53 -21.63 -5.24
N GLU A 288 -15.32 -21.22 -4.87
CA GLU A 288 -14.95 -19.82 -4.78
C GLU A 288 -15.12 -19.13 -6.15
N ILE A 289 -15.77 -17.97 -6.19
CA ILE A 289 -16.17 -17.32 -7.44
C ILE A 289 -15.52 -15.97 -7.68
N TYR A 290 -14.89 -15.39 -6.67
CA TYR A 290 -14.27 -14.07 -6.75
C TYR A 290 -12.76 -14.13 -6.95
N TYR A 291 -12.05 -15.00 -6.21
CA TYR A 291 -10.61 -15.16 -6.28
C TYR A 291 -10.17 -16.15 -7.36
N HIS A 292 -8.90 -16.06 -7.75
CA HIS A 292 -8.27 -17.10 -8.57
C HIS A 292 -8.35 -18.46 -7.86
N LYS A 293 -8.61 -19.53 -8.63
CA LYS A 293 -8.97 -20.84 -8.05
C LYS A 293 -7.81 -21.79 -7.84
N ASP A 294 -6.59 -21.41 -8.22
CA ASP A 294 -5.44 -22.32 -8.11
C ASP A 294 -4.76 -22.20 -6.75
N ASN A 295 -4.78 -23.28 -5.99
CA ASN A 295 -4.07 -23.35 -4.74
C ASN A 295 -2.56 -23.25 -4.99
N THR A 296 -1.92 -22.34 -4.29
CA THR A 296 -0.53 -21.98 -4.58
C THR A 296 0.33 -22.00 -3.33
N THR A 297 1.53 -22.59 -3.43
CA THR A 297 2.58 -22.49 -2.42
C THR A 297 3.82 -21.90 -3.05
N SER A 298 4.44 -20.90 -2.42
CA SER A 298 5.68 -20.27 -2.88
C SER A 298 6.75 -20.35 -1.80
N PHE A 299 7.96 -20.73 -2.21
CA PHE A 299 9.16 -20.68 -1.39
C PHE A 299 10.10 -19.64 -1.99
N VAL A 300 10.53 -18.71 -1.18
CA VAL A 300 11.42 -17.62 -1.56
C VAL A 300 12.66 -17.67 -0.70
N GLY A 301 13.82 -17.64 -1.33
CA GLY A 301 15.12 -17.50 -0.67
C GLY A 301 15.91 -16.39 -1.32
N GLY A 302 16.49 -15.49 -0.54
CA GLY A 302 17.19 -14.36 -1.11
C GLY A 302 18.16 -13.69 -0.17
N MET A 303 18.76 -12.62 -0.68
CA MET A 303 19.65 -11.75 0.05
C MET A 303 19.39 -10.30 -0.32
N ARG A 304 19.42 -9.43 0.67
CA ARG A 304 19.36 -7.98 0.51
C ARG A 304 20.65 -7.35 1.02
N TYR A 305 21.23 -6.47 0.23
CA TYR A 305 22.37 -5.65 0.62
C TYR A 305 21.96 -4.18 0.61
N ASN A 306 21.87 -3.58 1.80
CA ASN A 306 21.56 -2.16 1.96
C ASN A 306 22.86 -1.36 1.85
N ILE A 307 23.11 -0.73 0.71
CA ILE A 307 24.26 0.17 0.51
C ILE A 307 24.13 1.33 1.50
N ASN A 308 22.95 1.92 1.55
CA ASN A 308 22.52 2.89 2.55
C ASN A 308 20.98 2.78 2.74
N TYR A 309 20.35 3.71 3.44
CA TYR A 309 18.91 3.68 3.70
C TYR A 309 18.03 3.97 2.45
N LEU A 310 18.61 4.48 1.36
CA LEU A 310 17.92 4.78 0.10
C LEU A 310 18.36 3.92 -1.08
N ILE A 311 19.32 3.00 -0.91
CA ILE A 311 19.79 2.16 -2.02
C ILE A 311 19.94 0.73 -1.52
N ALA A 312 19.23 -0.20 -2.14
CA ALA A 312 19.29 -1.61 -1.86
C ALA A 312 19.49 -2.43 -3.14
N ILE A 313 20.37 -3.44 -3.05
CA ILE A 313 20.52 -4.49 -4.07
C ILE A 313 19.93 -5.77 -3.47
N LYS A 314 19.13 -6.49 -4.25
CA LYS A 314 18.52 -7.76 -3.82
C LYS A 314 18.75 -8.82 -4.89
N LEU A 315 18.92 -10.05 -4.44
CA LEU A 315 18.92 -11.24 -5.26
C LEU A 315 17.96 -12.24 -4.61
N GLU A 316 17.02 -12.77 -5.37
CA GLU A 316 15.94 -13.62 -4.88
C GLU A 316 15.68 -14.77 -5.84
N TYR A 317 15.59 -15.98 -5.31
CA TYR A 317 15.08 -17.14 -6.00
C TYR A 317 13.70 -17.48 -5.45
N GLN A 318 12.74 -17.66 -6.35
CA GLN A 318 11.37 -18.07 -6.05
C GLN A 318 11.05 -19.38 -6.75
N HIS A 319 10.55 -20.34 -5.98
CA HIS A 319 9.92 -21.54 -6.46
C HIS A 319 8.44 -21.50 -6.10
N GLN A 320 7.57 -21.47 -7.10
CA GLN A 320 6.13 -21.41 -6.91
C GLN A 320 5.49 -22.67 -7.50
N ARG A 321 4.69 -23.31 -6.68
CA ARG A 321 3.96 -24.52 -7.04
C ARG A 321 2.48 -24.20 -7.09
N PHE A 322 1.90 -24.34 -8.26
CA PHE A 322 0.46 -24.30 -8.51
C PHE A 322 -0.09 -25.73 -8.47
N GLU A 323 -1.33 -25.90 -8.02
CA GLU A 323 -1.95 -27.22 -7.96
C GLU A 323 -2.29 -27.74 -9.36
N GLU A 324 -2.80 -26.85 -10.24
CA GLU A 324 -3.26 -27.19 -11.60
C GLU A 324 -2.25 -26.78 -12.69
N GLU A 325 -1.55 -25.65 -12.56
CA GLU A 325 -0.71 -25.08 -13.62
C GLU A 325 0.76 -25.55 -13.60
N GLY A 326 1.17 -26.30 -12.56
CA GLY A 326 2.54 -26.82 -12.44
C GLY A 326 3.46 -25.98 -11.57
N ASN A 327 4.71 -25.77 -11.98
CA ASN A 327 5.71 -25.07 -11.18
C ASN A 327 6.33 -23.92 -11.97
N MET A 328 6.63 -22.82 -11.27
CA MET A 328 7.41 -21.70 -11.78
C MET A 328 8.70 -21.58 -10.98
N ASN A 329 9.81 -21.33 -11.67
CA ASN A 329 11.10 -21.04 -11.04
C ASN A 329 11.61 -19.72 -11.57
N ARG A 330 11.89 -18.78 -10.66
CA ARG A 330 12.37 -17.46 -11.02
C ARG A 330 13.57 -17.05 -10.18
N LEU A 331 14.61 -16.59 -10.87
CA LEU A 331 15.76 -15.93 -10.23
C LEU A 331 15.72 -14.46 -10.63
N THR A 332 15.69 -13.56 -9.65
CA THR A 332 15.56 -12.12 -9.89
C THR A 332 16.65 -11.35 -9.15
N ALA A 333 17.27 -10.39 -9.82
CA ALA A 333 18.08 -9.36 -9.18
C ALA A 333 17.39 -7.98 -9.33
N GLN A 334 17.48 -7.15 -8.29
CA GLN A 334 16.87 -5.83 -8.22
C GLN A 334 17.87 -4.80 -7.69
N LEU A 335 17.92 -3.64 -8.32
CA LEU A 335 18.45 -2.41 -7.74
C LEU A 335 17.27 -1.47 -7.45
N ALA A 336 17.04 -1.17 -6.19
CA ALA A 336 15.99 -0.27 -5.75
C ALA A 336 16.59 0.99 -5.10
N VAL A 337 16.05 2.16 -5.46
CA VAL A 337 16.51 3.46 -4.98
C VAL A 337 15.34 4.31 -4.47
N GLY A 338 15.63 5.13 -3.46
CA GLY A 338 14.75 6.20 -2.99
C GLY A 338 15.44 7.56 -3.14
N PHE A 339 14.68 8.62 -3.35
CA PHE A 339 15.21 9.99 -3.53
C PHE A 339 14.26 11.06 -2.97
#